data_f370d95dfc9fd9f074fbbabd5d694cab
#
_entry.id   f370d95dfc9fd9f074fbbabd5d694cab
#
_cell.length_a   1.000
_cell.length_b   1.000
_cell.length_c   1.000
_cell.angle_alpha   90.00
_cell.angle_beta   90.00
_cell.angle_gamma   90.00
#
_symmetry.space_group_name_H-M   'P 1'
#
loop_
_entity.id
_entity.type
_entity.pdbx_description
1 polymer ?
#
loop_
_entity_poly.entity_id
_entity_poly.type
_entity_poly.pdbx_seq_one_letter_code
_entity_poly.pdbx_strand_id
1 'polypeptide(L)'
;MVESALVDWSRLQFALTAGYHWIFVPLTLGLAVVMATMETIYVINGDEFWKKTAKFWMKLFAINFAVGIATGIILEFEFGTNWSNYSWFVGDIFGAPLAIEGIFAFFMEATFFAVMFFGWEKVGKRFHLASTWFTGIGAAISAVWILVANSWMQHPVGMEFNPDTVRHEMVDFWALVLNPVAVSKFFHSWFSGWMTGAIFVIGISCWYLLRGRERRFALSSIRVASIVGIVGTLLVMFSGDSSAVHVSKYQPMKLAAAEGLEEGGTRAPFSIVPGVEVPGVLSILATHDLDGYVPGINNILDGYTTPEGDVYLSAEEKMERGKTAIEAFGTYRTLKQSDPEAAQEARAVLDENIDYFGYGYIDSREELVPNVPLVYWAFRIMVGFGGLLLCLMFVVLWAERRKRLENMRWLQWASLLSIPLVYIAGQAGWIVAEAGRQPWVIEGLLPTKAAVSSVSVGAVQTTFFLFVAIFTLFLAIEIRILIKAIKEGPKTEIE
;
A
#
# COMPACT_ATOMS: atom_id res chain seq x y z
N MET A 1 -2.14 19.27 26.05
CA MET A 1 -1.85 19.30 24.59
C MET A 1 -0.72 18.33 24.33
N VAL A 2 -0.86 17.47 23.34
CA VAL A 2 0.23 16.59 22.90
C VAL A 2 1.30 17.48 22.25
N GLU A 3 2.57 17.23 22.56
CA GLU A 3 3.68 17.99 21.99
C GLU A 3 3.75 17.73 20.47
N SER A 4 3.74 18.77 19.65
CA SER A 4 3.77 18.63 18.18
C SER A 4 4.97 17.81 17.71
N ALA A 5 6.11 17.97 18.39
CA ALA A 5 7.31 17.18 18.11
C ALA A 5 7.10 15.67 18.32
N LEU A 6 6.29 15.25 19.30
CA LEU A 6 5.97 13.83 19.51
C LEU A 6 5.21 13.24 18.31
N VAL A 7 4.23 14.00 17.82
CA VAL A 7 3.43 13.61 16.65
C VAL A 7 4.32 13.48 15.41
N ASP A 8 5.17 14.46 15.16
CA ASP A 8 6.06 14.48 13.99
C ASP A 8 7.06 13.33 14.01
N TRP A 9 7.70 13.06 15.16
CA TRP A 9 8.64 11.95 15.28
C TRP A 9 7.95 10.59 15.17
N SER A 10 6.74 10.42 15.73
CA SER A 10 5.97 9.18 15.61
C SER A 10 5.55 8.92 14.16
N ARG A 11 5.11 9.96 13.44
CA ARG A 11 4.80 9.88 12.00
C ARG A 11 6.03 9.53 11.18
N LEU A 12 7.17 10.17 11.45
CA LEU A 12 8.41 9.93 10.75
C LEU A 12 8.91 8.50 10.97
N GLN A 13 8.81 7.99 12.20
CA GLN A 13 9.18 6.60 12.51
C GLN A 13 8.31 5.61 11.76
N PHE A 14 6.98 5.77 11.78
CA PHE A 14 6.08 4.90 11.04
C PHE A 14 6.34 4.96 9.52
N ALA A 15 6.55 6.15 8.96
CA ALA A 15 6.90 6.30 7.55
C ALA A 15 8.21 5.61 7.18
N LEU A 16 9.20 5.65 8.07
CA LEU A 16 10.47 4.95 7.91
C LEU A 16 10.27 3.42 7.87
N THR A 17 9.62 2.86 8.89
CA THR A 17 9.45 1.40 9.03
C THR A 17 8.56 0.84 7.94
N ALA A 18 7.43 1.49 7.63
CA ALA A 18 6.56 1.12 6.52
C ALA A 18 7.27 1.24 5.16
N GLY A 19 8.04 2.30 4.95
CA GLY A 19 8.82 2.51 3.73
C GLY A 19 9.89 1.42 3.52
N TYR A 20 10.62 1.04 4.57
CA TYR A 20 11.57 -0.08 4.48
C TYR A 20 10.87 -1.42 4.26
N HIS A 21 9.79 -1.72 4.99
CA HIS A 21 9.04 -2.95 4.79
C HIS A 21 8.53 -3.07 3.34
N TRP A 22 8.05 -1.96 2.76
CA TRP A 22 7.59 -1.93 1.38
C TRP A 22 8.69 -2.08 0.31
N ILE A 23 9.95 -2.13 0.67
CA ILE A 23 11.01 -2.55 -0.27
C ILE A 23 10.93 -4.07 -0.51
N PHE A 24 10.60 -4.86 0.50
CA PHE A 24 10.63 -6.33 0.44
C PHE A 24 9.31 -6.93 -0.04
N VAL A 25 8.18 -6.38 0.38
CA VAL A 25 6.84 -6.93 0.08
C VAL A 25 6.54 -7.03 -1.41
N PRO A 26 6.65 -5.97 -2.24
CA PRO A 26 6.30 -6.07 -3.66
C PRO A 26 7.22 -7.01 -4.43
N LEU A 27 8.49 -7.12 -4.04
CA LEU A 27 9.40 -8.08 -4.65
C LEU A 27 9.00 -9.52 -4.31
N THR A 28 8.61 -9.80 -3.06
CA THR A 28 8.06 -11.10 -2.65
C THR A 28 6.83 -11.47 -3.48
N LEU A 29 5.84 -10.59 -3.55
CA LEU A 29 4.60 -10.83 -4.29
C LEU A 29 4.84 -11.07 -5.79
N GLY A 30 5.76 -10.33 -6.38
CA GLY A 30 6.07 -10.44 -7.81
C GLY A 30 6.92 -11.64 -8.17
N LEU A 31 7.99 -11.91 -7.40
CA LEU A 31 8.84 -13.09 -7.63
C LEU A 31 8.06 -14.38 -7.43
N ALA A 32 7.13 -14.44 -6.47
CA ALA A 32 6.26 -15.60 -6.26
C ALA A 32 5.54 -16.01 -7.55
N VAL A 33 4.93 -15.07 -8.26
CA VAL A 33 4.19 -15.33 -9.50
C VAL A 33 5.13 -15.71 -10.64
N VAL A 34 6.26 -15.00 -10.81
CA VAL A 34 7.22 -15.29 -11.87
C VAL A 34 7.83 -16.70 -11.71
N MET A 35 8.30 -17.04 -10.49
CA MET A 35 8.91 -18.35 -10.24
C MET A 35 7.89 -19.50 -10.32
N ALA A 36 6.67 -19.31 -9.82
CA ALA A 36 5.59 -20.29 -9.91
C ALA A 36 5.17 -20.53 -11.38
N THR A 37 5.15 -19.48 -12.20
CA THR A 37 4.93 -19.61 -13.65
C THR A 37 6.03 -20.43 -14.31
N MET A 38 7.30 -20.19 -13.98
CA MET A 38 8.44 -20.97 -14.51
C MET A 38 8.39 -22.44 -14.07
N GLU A 39 8.03 -22.70 -12.82
CA GLU A 39 7.84 -24.07 -12.33
C GLU A 39 6.64 -24.75 -12.98
N THR A 40 5.56 -24.01 -13.25
CA THR A 40 4.41 -24.53 -14.02
C THR A 40 4.85 -25.00 -15.40
N ILE A 41 5.69 -24.24 -16.09
CA ILE A 41 6.26 -24.63 -17.39
C ILE A 41 7.09 -25.92 -17.24
N TYR A 42 7.91 -26.03 -16.17
CA TYR A 42 8.65 -27.27 -15.90
C TYR A 42 7.73 -28.49 -15.71
N VAL A 43 6.68 -28.33 -14.93
CA VAL A 43 5.77 -29.47 -14.64
C VAL A 43 5.01 -29.91 -15.88
N ILE A 44 4.70 -28.98 -16.80
CA ILE A 44 3.98 -29.27 -18.06
C ILE A 44 4.90 -29.95 -19.08
N ASN A 45 6.11 -29.44 -19.31
CA ASN A 45 6.97 -29.88 -20.41
C ASN A 45 8.10 -30.85 -19.99
N GLY A 46 8.38 -30.95 -18.67
CA GLY A 46 9.41 -31.82 -18.12
C GLY A 46 10.86 -31.35 -18.35
N ASP A 47 11.07 -30.15 -18.91
CA ASP A 47 12.44 -29.63 -19.21
C ASP A 47 13.12 -29.18 -17.91
N GLU A 48 14.18 -29.91 -17.50
CA GLU A 48 14.99 -29.61 -16.31
C GLU A 48 15.64 -28.22 -16.34
N PHE A 49 15.74 -27.58 -17.49
CA PHE A 49 16.16 -26.20 -17.63
C PHE A 49 15.22 -25.27 -16.82
N TRP A 50 13.91 -25.44 -16.93
CA TRP A 50 12.93 -24.63 -16.19
C TRP A 50 12.96 -24.90 -14.69
N LYS A 51 13.25 -26.14 -14.26
CA LYS A 51 13.48 -26.46 -12.85
C LYS A 51 14.67 -25.67 -12.29
N LYS A 52 15.79 -25.67 -12.99
CA LYS A 52 16.98 -24.90 -12.58
C LYS A 52 16.71 -23.40 -12.57
N THR A 53 15.99 -22.91 -13.56
CA THR A 53 15.58 -21.50 -13.65
C THR A 53 14.70 -21.11 -12.48
N ALA A 54 13.66 -21.87 -12.17
CA ALA A 54 12.77 -21.63 -11.02
C ALA A 54 13.54 -21.65 -9.69
N LYS A 55 14.42 -22.65 -9.48
CA LYS A 55 15.27 -22.74 -8.27
C LYS A 55 16.13 -21.50 -8.06
N PHE A 56 16.66 -20.90 -9.12
CA PHE A 56 17.45 -19.68 -9.00
C PHE A 56 16.60 -18.51 -8.48
N TRP A 57 15.44 -18.29 -9.10
CA TRP A 57 14.54 -17.21 -8.65
C TRP A 57 13.97 -17.46 -7.25
N MET A 58 13.68 -18.73 -6.89
CA MET A 58 13.29 -19.11 -5.54
C MET A 58 14.38 -18.81 -4.50
N LYS A 59 15.66 -18.97 -4.85
CA LYS A 59 16.77 -18.57 -3.96
C LYS A 59 16.74 -17.08 -3.66
N LEU A 60 16.53 -16.23 -4.68
CA LEU A 60 16.42 -14.78 -4.48
C LEU A 60 15.16 -14.40 -3.73
N PHE A 61 14.04 -15.05 -4.04
CA PHE A 61 12.79 -14.92 -3.28
C PHE A 61 13.01 -15.21 -1.78
N ALA A 62 13.64 -16.32 -1.44
CA ALA A 62 13.86 -16.72 -0.05
C ALA A 62 14.72 -15.71 0.74
N ILE A 63 15.72 -15.10 0.10
CA ILE A 63 16.57 -14.08 0.72
C ILE A 63 15.72 -12.85 1.06
N ASN A 64 14.96 -12.35 0.09
CA ASN A 64 14.08 -11.18 0.26
C ASN A 64 12.95 -11.45 1.26
N PHE A 65 12.33 -12.61 1.20
CA PHE A 65 11.23 -13.02 2.06
C PHE A 65 11.62 -13.04 3.55
N ALA A 66 12.81 -13.55 3.88
CA ALA A 66 13.29 -13.59 5.25
C ALA A 66 13.44 -12.19 5.87
N VAL A 67 13.91 -11.21 5.11
CA VAL A 67 14.02 -9.82 5.57
C VAL A 67 12.64 -9.16 5.63
N GLY A 68 11.78 -9.47 4.66
CA GLY A 68 10.39 -9.00 4.65
C GLY A 68 9.63 -9.38 5.92
N ILE A 69 9.72 -10.64 6.37
CA ILE A 69 9.12 -11.09 7.64
C ILE A 69 9.66 -10.30 8.82
N ALA A 70 10.98 -10.17 8.93
CA ALA A 70 11.60 -9.49 10.07
C ALA A 70 11.16 -8.02 10.18
N THR A 71 11.07 -7.32 9.06
CA THR A 71 10.62 -5.92 9.02
C THR A 71 9.12 -5.77 9.27
N GLY A 72 8.30 -6.73 8.84
CA GLY A 72 6.86 -6.75 9.09
C GLY A 72 6.52 -6.89 10.58
N ILE A 73 7.17 -7.83 11.27
CA ILE A 73 7.00 -8.03 12.72
C ILE A 73 7.33 -6.75 13.50
N ILE A 74 8.41 -6.05 13.13
CA ILE A 74 8.78 -4.79 13.79
C ILE A 74 7.69 -3.72 13.57
N LEU A 75 7.14 -3.62 12.35
CA LEU A 75 6.08 -2.67 12.03
C LEU A 75 4.81 -2.92 12.85
N GLU A 76 4.44 -4.18 13.06
CA GLU A 76 3.28 -4.52 13.90
C GLU A 76 3.47 -4.08 15.36
N PHE A 77 4.65 -4.21 15.93
CA PHE A 77 4.93 -3.76 17.29
C PHE A 77 4.79 -2.23 17.47
N GLU A 78 4.96 -1.43 16.42
CA GLU A 78 4.80 0.02 16.50
C GLU A 78 3.37 0.45 16.86
N PHE A 79 2.36 -0.33 16.49
CA PHE A 79 0.98 -0.05 16.88
C PHE A 79 0.78 -0.07 18.39
N GLY A 80 1.48 -0.95 19.11
CA GLY A 80 1.44 -1.00 20.57
C GLY A 80 2.36 0.01 21.28
N THR A 81 3.42 0.44 20.62
CA THR A 81 4.42 1.36 21.22
C THR A 81 4.12 2.83 20.94
N ASN A 82 4.08 3.24 19.70
CA ASN A 82 3.94 4.65 19.31
C ASN A 82 2.49 5.08 19.07
N TRP A 83 1.58 4.13 18.83
CA TRP A 83 0.20 4.35 18.42
C TRP A 83 -0.81 3.65 19.32
N SER A 84 -0.53 3.60 20.64
CA SER A 84 -1.39 2.87 21.58
C SER A 84 -2.80 3.45 21.69
N ASN A 85 -2.97 4.78 21.57
CA ASN A 85 -4.30 5.38 21.56
C ASN A 85 -5.10 4.96 20.34
N TYR A 86 -4.46 4.89 19.15
CA TYR A 86 -5.07 4.30 17.96
C TYR A 86 -5.47 2.84 18.22
N SER A 87 -4.53 2.01 18.70
CA SER A 87 -4.78 0.58 18.94
C SER A 87 -5.92 0.35 19.93
N TRP A 88 -6.04 1.22 20.95
CA TRP A 88 -7.17 1.17 21.87
C TRP A 88 -8.48 1.54 21.18
N PHE A 89 -8.48 2.62 20.39
CA PHE A 89 -9.68 3.19 19.76
C PHE A 89 -10.30 2.25 18.72
N VAL A 90 -9.49 1.50 18.00
CA VAL A 90 -9.96 0.57 16.95
C VAL A 90 -10.28 -0.84 17.47
N GLY A 91 -9.69 -1.24 18.60
CA GLY A 91 -9.99 -2.51 19.27
C GLY A 91 -9.92 -3.74 18.37
N ASP A 92 -11.05 -4.44 18.27
CA ASP A 92 -11.22 -5.67 17.51
C ASP A 92 -11.28 -5.48 15.99
N ILE A 93 -11.62 -4.27 15.52
CA ILE A 93 -11.66 -3.93 14.08
C ILE A 93 -10.27 -4.10 13.43
N PHE A 94 -9.21 -3.75 14.16
CA PHE A 94 -7.84 -3.93 13.73
C PHE A 94 -7.27 -5.29 14.17
N GLY A 95 -7.60 -5.72 15.39
CA GLY A 95 -7.09 -6.95 15.97
C GLY A 95 -7.56 -8.22 15.27
N ALA A 96 -8.81 -8.28 14.79
CA ALA A 96 -9.35 -9.45 14.11
C ALA A 96 -8.64 -9.72 12.76
N PRO A 97 -8.46 -8.76 11.83
CA PRO A 97 -7.64 -8.94 10.63
C PRO A 97 -6.23 -9.41 10.91
N LEU A 98 -5.51 -8.81 11.87
CA LEU A 98 -4.15 -9.20 12.23
C LEU A 98 -4.07 -10.62 12.82
N ALA A 99 -5.04 -11.01 13.67
CA ALA A 99 -5.10 -12.36 14.21
C ALA A 99 -5.32 -13.41 13.11
N ILE A 100 -6.21 -13.13 12.16
CA ILE A 100 -6.47 -14.00 11.02
C ILE A 100 -5.23 -14.09 10.11
N GLU A 101 -4.56 -12.96 9.86
CA GLU A 101 -3.29 -12.95 9.14
C GLU A 101 -2.27 -13.87 9.79
N GLY A 102 -2.00 -13.71 11.09
CA GLY A 102 -1.04 -14.53 11.81
C GLY A 102 -1.38 -16.02 11.79
N ILE A 103 -2.65 -16.38 11.95
CA ILE A 103 -3.09 -17.79 12.01
C ILE A 103 -3.13 -18.44 10.63
N PHE A 104 -3.73 -17.80 9.62
CA PHE A 104 -3.95 -18.43 8.32
C PHE A 104 -2.84 -18.13 7.32
N ALA A 105 -2.49 -16.86 7.14
CA ALA A 105 -1.53 -16.48 6.11
C ALA A 105 -0.12 -16.92 6.49
N PHE A 106 0.37 -16.54 7.66
CA PHE A 106 1.72 -16.85 8.11
C PHE A 106 2.00 -18.35 8.24
N PHE A 107 1.05 -19.13 8.81
CA PHE A 107 1.22 -20.59 8.89
C PHE A 107 1.20 -21.26 7.52
N MET A 108 0.34 -20.77 6.60
CA MET A 108 0.30 -21.27 5.23
C MET A 108 1.62 -20.95 4.51
N GLU A 109 2.09 -19.73 4.60
CA GLU A 109 3.37 -19.31 4.01
C GLU A 109 4.54 -20.15 4.56
N ALA A 110 4.70 -20.21 5.87
CA ALA A 110 5.81 -20.93 6.50
C ALA A 110 5.82 -22.43 6.13
N THR A 111 4.64 -23.07 6.12
CA THR A 111 4.50 -24.49 5.80
C THR A 111 4.87 -24.76 4.33
N PHE A 112 4.26 -24.04 3.41
CA PHE A 112 4.49 -24.27 1.97
C PHE A 112 5.84 -23.73 1.50
N PHE A 113 6.37 -22.69 2.12
CA PHE A 113 7.74 -22.22 1.89
C PHE A 113 8.77 -23.32 2.19
N ALA A 114 8.60 -24.03 3.31
CA ALA A 114 9.51 -25.13 3.65
C ALA A 114 9.46 -26.26 2.59
N VAL A 115 8.26 -26.61 2.10
CA VAL A 115 8.12 -27.60 1.03
C VAL A 115 8.67 -27.08 -0.30
N MET A 116 8.39 -25.84 -0.67
CA MET A 116 8.90 -25.20 -1.88
C MET A 116 10.44 -25.17 -1.90
N PHE A 117 11.08 -24.88 -0.77
CA PHE A 117 12.53 -24.71 -0.73
C PHE A 117 13.27 -26.05 -0.57
N PHE A 118 12.77 -26.96 0.28
CA PHE A 118 13.44 -28.23 0.64
C PHE A 118 12.79 -29.47 0.04
N GLY A 119 11.68 -29.34 -0.67
CA GLY A 119 10.85 -30.47 -1.14
C GLY A 119 11.19 -31.02 -2.50
N TRP A 120 12.07 -30.40 -3.29
CA TRP A 120 12.33 -30.74 -4.71
C TRP A 120 12.54 -32.21 -5.01
N GLU A 121 13.24 -32.93 -4.14
CA GLU A 121 13.54 -34.37 -4.28
C GLU A 121 12.74 -35.24 -3.30
N LYS A 122 11.86 -34.63 -2.49
CA LYS A 122 11.13 -35.32 -1.42
C LYS A 122 9.65 -35.51 -1.71
N VAL A 123 9.09 -34.67 -2.57
CA VAL A 123 7.65 -34.69 -2.93
C VAL A 123 7.43 -34.75 -4.42
N GLY A 124 6.25 -35.17 -4.84
CA GLY A 124 5.91 -35.24 -6.26
C GLY A 124 5.86 -33.83 -6.91
N LYS A 125 6.23 -33.74 -8.19
CA LYS A 125 6.32 -32.46 -8.96
C LYS A 125 5.04 -31.59 -8.85
N ARG A 126 3.85 -32.21 -8.90
CA ARG A 126 2.58 -31.47 -8.81
C ARG A 126 2.34 -30.89 -7.42
N PHE A 127 2.70 -31.65 -6.38
CA PHE A 127 2.57 -31.16 -5.01
C PHE A 127 3.58 -30.06 -4.71
N HIS A 128 4.80 -30.18 -5.24
CA HIS A 128 5.81 -29.11 -5.15
C HIS A 128 5.32 -27.82 -5.81
N LEU A 129 4.82 -27.91 -7.04
CA LEU A 129 4.22 -26.76 -7.75
C LEU A 129 3.06 -26.14 -6.96
N ALA A 130 2.17 -26.97 -6.41
CA ALA A 130 1.07 -26.47 -5.56
C ALA A 130 1.63 -25.70 -4.33
N SER A 131 2.69 -26.22 -3.71
CA SER A 131 3.35 -25.56 -2.57
C SER A 131 3.95 -24.21 -2.96
N THR A 132 4.53 -24.09 -4.16
CA THR A 132 5.05 -22.83 -4.69
C THR A 132 3.93 -21.80 -4.89
N TRP A 133 2.81 -22.21 -5.48
CA TRP A 133 1.65 -21.33 -5.62
C TRP A 133 1.04 -20.96 -4.26
N PHE A 134 0.92 -21.91 -3.33
CA PHE A 134 0.39 -21.63 -1.99
C PHE A 134 1.28 -20.72 -1.17
N THR A 135 2.60 -20.75 -1.34
CA THR A 135 3.51 -19.75 -0.74
C THR A 135 3.17 -18.34 -1.27
N GLY A 136 3.01 -18.18 -2.58
CA GLY A 136 2.65 -16.88 -3.16
C GLY A 136 1.22 -16.41 -2.82
N ILE A 137 0.28 -17.34 -2.72
CA ILE A 137 -1.10 -17.05 -2.29
C ILE A 137 -1.13 -16.68 -0.81
N GLY A 138 -0.32 -17.34 0.04
CA GLY A 138 -0.17 -16.99 1.45
C GLY A 138 0.27 -15.55 1.63
N ALA A 139 1.33 -15.14 0.91
CA ALA A 139 1.80 -13.76 0.91
C ALA A 139 0.72 -12.77 0.42
N ALA A 140 -0.08 -13.15 -0.59
CA ALA A 140 -1.19 -12.32 -1.05
C ALA A 140 -2.31 -12.24 0.01
N ILE A 141 -2.64 -13.33 0.72
CA ILE A 141 -3.63 -13.33 1.79
C ILE A 141 -3.17 -12.50 2.99
N SER A 142 -1.87 -12.55 3.35
CA SER A 142 -1.29 -11.63 4.34
C SER A 142 -1.53 -10.17 3.93
N ALA A 143 -1.21 -9.82 2.68
CA ALA A 143 -1.48 -8.48 2.16
C ALA A 143 -2.97 -8.10 2.19
N VAL A 144 -3.92 -9.03 1.99
CA VAL A 144 -5.37 -8.75 2.14
C VAL A 144 -5.67 -8.21 3.53
N TRP A 145 -5.26 -8.91 4.57
CA TRP A 145 -5.67 -8.57 5.94
C TRP A 145 -5.12 -7.23 6.40
N ILE A 146 -3.85 -6.94 6.13
CA ILE A 146 -3.29 -5.62 6.49
C ILE A 146 -3.90 -4.50 5.65
N LEU A 147 -4.26 -4.76 4.38
CA LEU A 147 -4.91 -3.76 3.53
C LEU A 147 -6.40 -3.58 3.87
N VAL A 148 -7.09 -4.58 4.39
CA VAL A 148 -8.44 -4.43 4.98
C VAL A 148 -8.37 -3.44 6.15
N ALA A 149 -7.44 -3.64 7.09
CA ALA A 149 -7.24 -2.74 8.22
C ALA A 149 -6.86 -1.31 7.78
N ASN A 150 -5.91 -1.18 6.84
CA ASN A 150 -5.49 0.11 6.32
C ASN A 150 -6.61 0.84 5.54
N SER A 151 -7.43 0.10 4.81
CA SER A 151 -8.54 0.68 4.04
C SER A 151 -9.69 1.11 4.92
N TRP A 152 -9.95 0.38 6.00
CA TRP A 152 -10.91 0.80 7.00
C TRP A 152 -10.55 2.16 7.61
N MET A 153 -9.28 2.42 7.88
CA MET A 153 -8.83 3.75 8.33
C MET A 153 -9.15 4.88 7.34
N GLN A 154 -9.30 4.57 6.06
CA GLN A 154 -9.59 5.53 5.00
C GLN A 154 -11.08 5.63 4.65
N HIS A 155 -11.84 4.59 4.95
CA HIS A 155 -13.30 4.52 4.81
C HIS A 155 -13.85 3.61 5.91
N PRO A 156 -14.08 4.14 7.12
CA PRO A 156 -14.54 3.39 8.27
C PRO A 156 -15.98 2.93 8.08
N VAL A 157 -16.19 1.60 8.08
CA VAL A 157 -17.50 0.95 7.92
C VAL A 157 -17.61 -0.28 8.82
N GLY A 158 -18.83 -0.76 9.06
CA GLY A 158 -19.09 -2.00 9.81
C GLY A 158 -18.76 -1.89 11.30
N MET A 159 -18.89 -0.71 11.88
CA MET A 159 -18.57 -0.42 13.27
C MET A 159 -19.64 0.44 13.94
N GLU A 160 -19.65 0.43 15.26
CA GLU A 160 -20.39 1.37 16.11
C GLU A 160 -19.49 1.89 17.21
N PHE A 161 -19.66 3.17 17.59
CA PHE A 161 -18.93 3.75 18.70
C PHE A 161 -19.58 3.38 20.04
N ASN A 162 -18.81 2.74 20.91
CA ASN A 162 -19.24 2.44 22.28
C ASN A 162 -18.64 3.47 23.26
N PRO A 163 -19.42 4.43 23.79
CA PRO A 163 -18.91 5.46 24.68
C PRO A 163 -18.52 4.94 26.06
N ASP A 164 -18.90 3.71 26.42
CA ASP A 164 -18.55 3.12 27.70
C ASP A 164 -17.12 2.58 27.69
N THR A 165 -16.72 1.99 26.56
CA THR A 165 -15.36 1.46 26.35
C THR A 165 -14.43 2.46 25.66
N VAL A 166 -14.99 3.57 25.12
CA VAL A 166 -14.29 4.57 24.30
C VAL A 166 -13.60 3.91 23.09
N ARG A 167 -14.35 3.04 22.42
CA ARG A 167 -13.86 2.26 21.26
C ARG A 167 -14.90 2.26 20.15
N HIS A 168 -14.42 2.08 18.94
CA HIS A 168 -15.25 1.54 17.88
C HIS A 168 -15.23 0.01 17.97
N GLU A 169 -16.42 -0.57 18.01
CA GLU A 169 -16.63 -2.02 18.09
C GLU A 169 -17.14 -2.52 16.74
N MET A 170 -16.64 -3.68 16.31
CA MET A 170 -17.03 -4.26 15.04
C MET A 170 -18.42 -4.87 15.12
N VAL A 171 -19.35 -4.40 14.28
CA VAL A 171 -20.72 -4.91 14.19
C VAL A 171 -20.97 -5.70 12.91
N ASP A 172 -20.20 -5.44 11.85
CA ASP A 172 -20.30 -6.18 10.59
C ASP A 172 -18.91 -6.49 10.01
N PHE A 173 -18.47 -7.72 10.24
CA PHE A 173 -17.21 -8.23 9.73
C PHE A 173 -17.13 -8.23 8.19
N TRP A 174 -18.24 -8.54 7.51
CA TRP A 174 -18.21 -8.61 6.06
C TRP A 174 -18.20 -7.22 5.41
N ALA A 175 -18.86 -6.23 6.00
CA ALA A 175 -18.74 -4.85 5.57
C ALA A 175 -17.29 -4.36 5.68
N LEU A 176 -16.56 -4.77 6.73
CA LEU A 176 -15.14 -4.48 6.90
C LEU A 176 -14.29 -5.14 5.80
N VAL A 177 -14.41 -6.46 5.60
CA VAL A 177 -13.57 -7.24 4.68
C VAL A 177 -13.85 -6.90 3.22
N LEU A 178 -15.12 -6.72 2.86
CA LEU A 178 -15.57 -6.40 1.50
C LEU A 178 -15.67 -4.89 1.24
N ASN A 179 -15.09 -4.07 2.11
CA ASN A 179 -14.96 -2.64 1.90
C ASN A 179 -14.41 -2.36 0.49
N PRO A 180 -15.12 -1.59 -0.35
CA PRO A 180 -14.70 -1.38 -1.74
C PRO A 180 -13.31 -0.74 -1.86
N VAL A 181 -12.91 0.09 -0.88
CA VAL A 181 -11.56 0.65 -0.80
C VAL A 181 -10.54 -0.46 -0.54
N ALA A 182 -10.86 -1.45 0.32
CA ALA A 182 -9.97 -2.58 0.60
C ALA A 182 -9.76 -3.45 -0.65
N VAL A 183 -10.84 -3.75 -1.36
CA VAL A 183 -10.79 -4.56 -2.57
C VAL A 183 -9.95 -3.91 -3.66
N SER A 184 -10.20 -2.64 -3.99
CA SER A 184 -9.45 -1.94 -5.03
C SER A 184 -7.98 -1.74 -4.63
N LYS A 185 -7.70 -1.41 -3.37
CA LYS A 185 -6.35 -1.22 -2.84
C LYS A 185 -5.54 -2.52 -2.82
N PHE A 186 -6.17 -3.64 -2.43
CA PHE A 186 -5.52 -4.94 -2.47
C PHE A 186 -5.07 -5.29 -3.89
N PHE A 187 -5.96 -5.24 -4.87
CA PHE A 187 -5.60 -5.58 -6.24
C PHE A 187 -4.56 -4.63 -6.81
N HIS A 188 -4.66 -3.32 -6.54
CA HIS A 188 -3.66 -2.35 -6.97
C HIS A 188 -2.26 -2.66 -6.40
N SER A 189 -2.18 -2.93 -5.09
CA SER A 189 -0.93 -3.26 -4.40
C SER A 189 -0.37 -4.62 -4.85
N TRP A 190 -1.21 -5.64 -5.01
CA TRP A 190 -0.79 -6.97 -5.41
C TRP A 190 -0.23 -6.98 -6.84
N PHE A 191 -0.93 -6.36 -7.78
CA PHE A 191 -0.47 -6.28 -9.16
C PHE A 191 0.75 -5.36 -9.33
N SER A 192 0.91 -4.33 -8.49
CA SER A 192 2.15 -3.54 -8.45
C SER A 192 3.34 -4.39 -8.03
N GLY A 193 3.13 -5.38 -7.17
CA GLY A 193 4.11 -6.41 -6.86
C GLY A 193 4.53 -7.22 -8.08
N TRP A 194 3.58 -7.62 -8.95
CA TRP A 194 3.90 -8.35 -10.20
C TRP A 194 4.81 -7.51 -11.11
N MET A 195 4.51 -6.22 -11.24
CA MET A 195 5.36 -5.28 -11.99
C MET A 195 6.76 -5.21 -11.38
N THR A 196 6.87 -5.11 -10.04
CA THR A 196 8.14 -5.03 -9.33
C THR A 196 8.99 -6.28 -9.54
N GLY A 197 8.42 -7.47 -9.36
CA GLY A 197 9.11 -8.73 -9.58
C GLY A 197 9.53 -8.90 -11.05
N ALA A 198 8.67 -8.50 -11.99
CA ALA A 198 8.99 -8.56 -13.42
C ALA A 198 10.16 -7.65 -13.79
N ILE A 199 10.16 -6.40 -13.38
CA ILE A 199 11.26 -5.44 -13.63
C ILE A 199 12.57 -5.93 -13.00
N PHE A 200 12.51 -6.45 -11.78
CA PHE A 200 13.67 -7.03 -11.11
C PHE A 200 14.25 -8.22 -11.94
N VAL A 201 13.40 -9.15 -12.37
CA VAL A 201 13.81 -10.31 -13.18
C VAL A 201 14.37 -9.87 -14.53
N ILE A 202 13.73 -8.93 -15.21
CA ILE A 202 14.18 -8.38 -16.49
C ILE A 202 15.55 -7.70 -16.33
N GLY A 203 15.70 -6.85 -15.32
CA GLY A 203 16.93 -6.12 -15.07
C GLY A 203 18.12 -7.03 -14.78
N ILE A 204 17.95 -8.02 -13.88
CA ILE A 204 19.00 -9.01 -13.57
C ILE A 204 19.32 -9.89 -14.79
N SER A 205 18.31 -10.30 -15.55
CA SER A 205 18.53 -11.08 -16.77
C SER A 205 19.27 -10.27 -17.84
N CYS A 206 18.96 -8.99 -17.99
CA CYS A 206 19.71 -8.08 -18.87
C CYS A 206 21.17 -7.91 -18.41
N TRP A 207 21.42 -7.90 -17.09
CA TRP A 207 22.80 -7.90 -16.57
C TRP A 207 23.58 -9.15 -17.02
N TYR A 208 22.96 -10.35 -17.03
CA TYR A 208 23.60 -11.55 -17.57
C TYR A 208 23.93 -11.40 -19.06
N LEU A 209 23.03 -10.85 -19.87
CA LEU A 209 23.26 -10.56 -21.29
C LEU A 209 24.41 -9.58 -21.50
N LEU A 210 24.47 -8.50 -20.70
CA LEU A 210 25.58 -7.52 -20.72
C LEU A 210 26.95 -8.16 -20.41
N ARG A 211 26.94 -9.22 -19.60
CA ARG A 211 28.14 -10.00 -19.23
C ARG A 211 28.44 -11.16 -20.18
N GLY A 212 27.58 -11.41 -21.16
CA GLY A 212 27.72 -12.56 -22.09
C GLY A 212 27.58 -13.93 -21.42
N ARG A 213 26.81 -14.02 -20.31
CA ARG A 213 26.63 -15.22 -19.49
C ARG A 213 25.16 -15.66 -19.48
N GLU A 214 24.95 -16.98 -19.31
CA GLU A 214 23.62 -17.58 -19.05
C GLU A 214 22.54 -17.09 -20.05
N ARG A 215 22.89 -17.09 -21.34
CA ARG A 215 22.07 -16.50 -22.41
C ARG A 215 20.66 -17.08 -22.47
N ARG A 216 20.56 -18.45 -22.49
CA ARG A 216 19.25 -19.12 -22.54
C ARG A 216 18.39 -18.79 -21.33
N PHE A 217 18.99 -18.82 -20.15
CA PHE A 217 18.35 -18.45 -18.89
C PHE A 217 17.83 -17.00 -18.92
N ALA A 218 18.68 -16.06 -19.32
CA ALA A 218 18.33 -14.64 -19.36
C ALA A 218 17.14 -14.35 -20.29
N LEU A 219 17.21 -14.83 -21.55
CA LEU A 219 16.14 -14.62 -22.54
C LEU A 219 14.82 -15.29 -22.12
N SER A 220 14.88 -16.51 -21.56
CA SER A 220 13.69 -17.21 -21.10
C SER A 220 13.05 -16.53 -19.90
N SER A 221 13.86 -16.05 -18.94
CA SER A 221 13.40 -15.29 -17.77
C SER A 221 12.79 -13.96 -18.19
N ILE A 222 13.42 -13.21 -19.11
CA ILE A 222 12.89 -11.95 -19.66
C ILE A 222 11.51 -12.17 -20.29
N ARG A 223 11.35 -13.23 -21.08
CA ARG A 223 10.08 -13.53 -21.75
C ARG A 223 8.95 -13.74 -20.74
N VAL A 224 9.16 -14.61 -19.75
CA VAL A 224 8.16 -14.89 -18.72
C VAL A 224 7.87 -13.62 -17.90
N ALA A 225 8.91 -12.96 -17.42
CA ALA A 225 8.77 -11.77 -16.59
C ALA A 225 8.09 -10.62 -17.35
N SER A 226 8.43 -10.38 -18.62
CA SER A 226 7.79 -9.33 -19.41
C SER A 226 6.28 -9.58 -19.57
N ILE A 227 5.86 -10.83 -19.80
CA ILE A 227 4.43 -11.17 -19.92
C ILE A 227 3.73 -10.94 -18.58
N VAL A 228 4.27 -11.47 -17.48
CA VAL A 228 3.72 -11.28 -16.13
C VAL A 228 3.65 -9.79 -15.78
N GLY A 229 4.72 -9.05 -16.05
CA GLY A 229 4.79 -7.62 -15.74
C GLY A 229 3.82 -6.77 -16.57
N ILE A 230 3.68 -7.03 -17.87
CA ILE A 230 2.71 -6.31 -18.72
C ILE A 230 1.28 -6.58 -18.23
N VAL A 231 0.93 -7.85 -18.01
CA VAL A 231 -0.40 -8.21 -17.47
C VAL A 231 -0.63 -7.55 -16.11
N GLY A 232 0.34 -7.66 -15.20
CA GLY A 232 0.28 -7.03 -13.87
C GLY A 232 0.08 -5.51 -13.97
N THR A 233 0.84 -4.82 -14.83
CA THR A 233 0.74 -3.37 -14.95
C THR A 233 -0.59 -2.91 -15.57
N LEU A 234 -1.13 -3.63 -16.55
CA LEU A 234 -2.47 -3.35 -17.07
C LEU A 234 -3.54 -3.53 -16.00
N LEU A 235 -3.39 -4.54 -15.14
CA LEU A 235 -4.28 -4.75 -13.98
C LEU A 235 -4.09 -3.69 -12.89
N VAL A 236 -2.85 -3.18 -12.70
CA VAL A 236 -2.58 -2.00 -11.84
C VAL A 236 -3.33 -0.77 -12.37
N MET A 237 -3.31 -0.52 -13.67
CA MET A 237 -4.04 0.61 -14.25
C MET A 237 -5.55 0.49 -14.01
N PHE A 238 -6.12 -0.68 -14.25
CA PHE A 238 -7.54 -0.93 -14.03
C PHE A 238 -7.95 -0.79 -12.55
N SER A 239 -7.18 -1.38 -11.63
CA SER A 239 -7.44 -1.26 -10.19
C SER A 239 -7.13 0.15 -9.66
N GLY A 240 -6.20 0.87 -10.28
CA GLY A 240 -5.89 2.27 -9.99
C GLY A 240 -7.03 3.20 -10.35
N ASP A 241 -7.67 2.98 -11.50
CA ASP A 241 -8.88 3.69 -11.92
C ASP A 241 -10.01 3.50 -10.90
N SER A 242 -10.30 2.24 -10.52
CA SER A 242 -11.25 1.94 -9.44
C SER A 242 -10.89 2.62 -8.11
N SER A 243 -9.60 2.68 -7.77
CA SER A 243 -9.13 3.36 -6.56
C SER A 243 -9.34 4.88 -6.65
N ALA A 244 -9.16 5.50 -7.81
CA ALA A 244 -9.39 6.93 -8.01
C ALA A 244 -10.86 7.30 -7.76
N VAL A 245 -11.79 6.49 -8.26
CA VAL A 245 -13.24 6.66 -8.01
C VAL A 245 -13.56 6.54 -6.51
N HIS A 246 -12.98 5.57 -5.79
CA HIS A 246 -13.20 5.44 -4.35
C HIS A 246 -12.58 6.61 -3.56
N VAL A 247 -11.40 7.09 -3.97
CA VAL A 247 -10.77 8.26 -3.34
C VAL A 247 -11.60 9.52 -3.57
N SER A 248 -12.12 9.72 -4.79
CA SER A 248 -13.03 10.82 -5.09
C SER A 248 -14.26 10.83 -4.17
N LYS A 249 -14.83 9.65 -3.93
CA LYS A 249 -16.05 9.52 -3.15
C LYS A 249 -15.82 9.62 -1.63
N TYR A 250 -14.79 8.99 -1.11
CA TYR A 250 -14.60 8.82 0.34
C TYR A 250 -13.52 9.73 0.93
N GLN A 251 -12.60 10.22 0.11
CA GLN A 251 -11.49 11.08 0.53
C GLN A 251 -11.24 12.21 -0.48
N PRO A 252 -12.23 13.08 -0.74
CA PRO A 252 -12.14 14.11 -1.78
C PRO A 252 -10.97 15.08 -1.56
N MET A 253 -10.62 15.42 -0.32
CA MET A 253 -9.45 16.26 0.00
C MET A 253 -8.14 15.62 -0.47
N LYS A 254 -8.01 14.29 -0.36
CA LYS A 254 -6.84 13.56 -0.88
C LYS A 254 -6.73 13.69 -2.39
N LEU A 255 -7.85 13.54 -3.12
CA LEU A 255 -7.87 13.69 -4.57
C LEU A 255 -7.52 15.11 -4.97
N ALA A 256 -8.16 16.11 -4.34
CA ALA A 256 -7.90 17.52 -4.60
C ALA A 256 -6.41 17.87 -4.37
N ALA A 257 -5.80 17.37 -3.29
CA ALA A 257 -4.37 17.54 -3.02
C ALA A 257 -3.47 16.82 -4.04
N ALA A 258 -3.83 15.59 -4.44
CA ALA A 258 -3.08 14.83 -5.44
C ALA A 258 -3.11 15.49 -6.82
N GLU A 259 -4.19 16.20 -7.15
CA GLU A 259 -4.34 16.94 -8.39
C GLU A 259 -3.89 18.40 -8.30
N GLY A 260 -3.67 18.94 -7.08
CA GLY A 260 -3.41 20.34 -6.84
C GLY A 260 -4.62 21.22 -7.25
N LEU A 261 -5.82 20.67 -7.08
CA LEU A 261 -7.08 21.31 -7.48
C LEU A 261 -7.56 22.22 -6.36
N GLU A 262 -7.33 23.53 -6.50
CA GLU A 262 -7.82 24.54 -5.53
C GLU A 262 -9.32 24.74 -5.63
N GLU A 263 -9.82 24.96 -6.85
CA GLU A 263 -11.23 25.10 -7.17
C GLU A 263 -11.71 23.95 -8.05
N GLY A 264 -12.75 23.28 -7.63
CA GLY A 264 -13.35 22.19 -8.37
C GLY A 264 -14.55 22.59 -9.21
N GLY A 265 -15.20 21.58 -9.79
CA GLY A 265 -16.38 21.77 -10.61
C GLY A 265 -16.67 20.57 -11.52
N THR A 266 -17.61 20.76 -12.42
CA THR A 266 -17.81 19.82 -13.55
C THR A 266 -16.70 20.01 -14.59
N ARG A 267 -16.38 18.95 -15.33
CA ARG A 267 -15.27 18.93 -16.30
C ARG A 267 -13.93 19.35 -15.71
N ALA A 268 -13.67 18.92 -14.49
CA ALA A 268 -12.44 19.24 -13.78
C ALA A 268 -11.21 18.82 -14.61
N PRO A 269 -10.19 19.68 -14.70
CA PRO A 269 -9.01 19.38 -15.48
C PRO A 269 -8.08 18.39 -14.75
N PHE A 270 -7.44 17.52 -15.52
CA PHE A 270 -6.32 16.70 -15.04
C PHE A 270 -5.00 17.46 -15.25
N SER A 271 -4.25 17.67 -14.19
CA SER A 271 -2.95 18.33 -14.28
C SER A 271 -1.86 17.30 -14.58
N ILE A 272 -1.19 17.41 -15.73
CA ILE A 272 -0.03 16.55 -16.07
C ILE A 272 1.20 17.02 -15.30
N VAL A 273 1.49 18.30 -15.38
CA VAL A 273 2.49 19.05 -14.61
C VAL A 273 1.95 20.45 -14.38
N PRO A 274 2.49 21.22 -13.41
CA PRO A 274 2.00 22.58 -13.16
C PRO A 274 1.92 23.41 -14.43
N GLY A 275 0.74 23.96 -14.72
CA GLY A 275 0.47 24.76 -15.90
C GLY A 275 0.15 23.99 -17.21
N VAL A 276 0.13 22.65 -17.17
CA VAL A 276 -0.29 21.81 -18.31
C VAL A 276 -1.46 20.94 -17.89
N GLU A 277 -2.67 21.34 -18.28
CA GLU A 277 -3.92 20.71 -17.86
C GLU A 277 -4.70 20.18 -19.08
N VAL A 278 -5.40 19.06 -18.87
CA VAL A 278 -6.31 18.49 -19.86
C VAL A 278 -7.74 18.60 -19.33
N PRO A 279 -8.58 19.47 -19.92
CA PRO A 279 -9.94 19.70 -19.42
C PRO A 279 -10.80 18.43 -19.41
N GLY A 280 -11.59 18.23 -18.36
CA GLY A 280 -12.56 17.15 -18.21
C GLY A 280 -11.99 15.77 -17.91
N VAL A 281 -10.68 15.58 -18.04
CA VAL A 281 -10.06 14.25 -17.82
C VAL A 281 -10.14 13.85 -16.36
N LEU A 282 -9.99 14.77 -15.42
CA LEU A 282 -10.11 14.45 -13.98
C LEU A 282 -11.54 14.02 -13.62
N SER A 283 -12.58 14.69 -14.15
CA SER A 283 -13.97 14.26 -13.95
C SER A 283 -14.19 12.83 -14.44
N ILE A 284 -13.68 12.47 -15.63
CA ILE A 284 -13.80 11.09 -16.14
C ILE A 284 -13.08 10.09 -15.22
N LEU A 285 -11.87 10.40 -14.78
CA LEU A 285 -11.08 9.49 -13.90
C LEU A 285 -11.69 9.36 -12.51
N ALA A 286 -12.31 10.41 -11.98
CA ALA A 286 -12.84 10.46 -10.63
C ALA A 286 -14.28 9.94 -10.51
N THR A 287 -15.09 10.05 -11.58
CA THR A 287 -16.53 9.79 -11.53
C THR A 287 -17.04 8.90 -12.66
N HIS A 288 -16.21 8.57 -13.65
CA HIS A 288 -16.57 7.93 -14.92
C HIS A 288 -17.60 8.74 -15.75
N ASP A 289 -17.71 10.05 -15.45
CA ASP A 289 -18.56 10.98 -16.18
C ASP A 289 -17.76 12.26 -16.53
N LEU A 290 -17.87 12.71 -17.78
CA LEU A 290 -17.22 13.95 -18.25
C LEU A 290 -17.74 15.19 -17.51
N ASP A 291 -19.02 15.20 -17.19
CA ASP A 291 -19.71 16.28 -16.49
C ASP A 291 -19.78 16.04 -14.96
N GLY A 292 -19.16 14.95 -14.45
CA GLY A 292 -19.10 14.62 -13.03
C GLY A 292 -18.40 15.73 -12.22
N TYR A 293 -18.99 16.06 -11.08
CA TYR A 293 -18.47 17.09 -10.19
C TYR A 293 -17.30 16.57 -9.36
N VAL A 294 -16.18 17.30 -9.35
CA VAL A 294 -15.01 17.01 -8.52
C VAL A 294 -14.71 18.24 -7.65
N PRO A 295 -14.84 18.17 -6.32
CA PRO A 295 -14.58 19.32 -5.45
C PRO A 295 -13.08 19.61 -5.37
N GLY A 296 -12.71 20.88 -5.35
CA GLY A 296 -11.37 21.36 -5.03
C GLY A 296 -11.18 21.59 -3.52
N ILE A 297 -9.96 21.92 -3.12
CA ILE A 297 -9.58 22.17 -1.73
C ILE A 297 -10.48 23.21 -1.09
N ASN A 298 -10.67 24.37 -1.75
CA ASN A 298 -11.49 25.47 -1.22
C ASN A 298 -12.97 25.06 -1.10
N ASN A 299 -13.51 24.35 -2.10
CA ASN A 299 -14.89 23.87 -2.02
C ASN A 299 -15.09 22.94 -0.79
N ILE A 300 -14.15 22.04 -0.52
CA ILE A 300 -14.25 21.12 0.62
C ILE A 300 -14.15 21.88 1.96
N LEU A 301 -13.34 22.95 2.01
CA LEU A 301 -13.20 23.77 3.20
C LEU A 301 -14.44 24.67 3.43
N ASP A 302 -14.94 25.31 2.37
CA ASP A 302 -16.06 26.26 2.47
C ASP A 302 -17.44 25.61 2.50
N GLY A 303 -17.50 24.28 2.24
CA GLY A 303 -18.75 23.57 1.97
C GLY A 303 -19.22 23.77 0.52
N TYR A 304 -19.90 22.78 -0.01
CA TYR A 304 -20.37 22.82 -1.40
C TYR A 304 -21.68 22.05 -1.59
N THR A 305 -22.35 22.34 -2.69
CA THR A 305 -23.51 21.58 -3.14
C THR A 305 -23.21 21.00 -4.52
N THR A 306 -23.42 19.71 -4.70
CA THR A 306 -23.22 19.06 -6.01
C THR A 306 -24.36 19.46 -6.98
N PRO A 307 -24.18 19.30 -8.28
CA PRO A 307 -25.24 19.52 -9.27
C PRO A 307 -26.51 18.68 -9.01
N GLU A 308 -26.36 17.51 -8.36
CA GLU A 308 -27.43 16.59 -8.00
C GLU A 308 -28.22 17.09 -6.75
N GLY A 309 -27.68 18.06 -6.03
CA GLY A 309 -28.31 18.65 -4.86
C GLY A 309 -27.79 18.13 -3.53
N ASP A 310 -26.75 17.29 -3.52
CA ASP A 310 -26.11 16.83 -2.29
C ASP A 310 -25.32 17.97 -1.62
N VAL A 311 -25.60 18.22 -0.33
CA VAL A 311 -24.99 19.30 0.44
C VAL A 311 -23.89 18.75 1.34
N TYR A 312 -22.70 19.33 1.23
CA TYR A 312 -21.53 19.00 2.06
C TYR A 312 -21.18 20.18 2.96
N LEU A 313 -21.10 19.92 4.25
CA LEU A 313 -20.82 20.92 5.29
C LEU A 313 -19.42 21.52 5.15
N SER A 314 -19.28 22.77 5.53
CA SER A 314 -17.98 23.45 5.65
C SER A 314 -17.09 22.82 6.73
N ALA A 315 -15.80 23.11 6.67
CA ALA A 315 -14.83 22.67 7.68
C ALA A 315 -15.22 23.21 9.07
N GLU A 316 -15.64 24.49 9.15
CA GLU A 316 -16.06 25.13 10.39
C GLU A 316 -17.28 24.45 11.01
N GLU A 317 -18.30 24.13 10.20
CA GLU A 317 -19.49 23.43 10.68
C GLU A 317 -19.17 22.01 11.18
N LYS A 318 -18.29 21.28 10.49
CA LYS A 318 -17.81 19.97 10.93
C LYS A 318 -17.03 20.07 12.25
N MET A 319 -16.18 21.09 12.39
CA MET A 319 -15.42 21.34 13.63
C MET A 319 -16.33 21.69 14.79
N GLU A 320 -17.37 22.50 14.57
CA GLU A 320 -18.36 22.85 15.60
C GLU A 320 -19.16 21.60 16.05
N ARG A 321 -19.66 20.82 15.13
CA ARG A 321 -20.30 19.52 15.41
C ARG A 321 -19.39 18.57 16.17
N GLY A 322 -18.12 18.52 15.80
CA GLY A 322 -17.13 17.70 16.47
C GLY A 322 -16.89 18.12 17.92
N LYS A 323 -16.83 19.44 18.20
CA LYS A 323 -16.74 19.97 19.55
C LYS A 323 -18.00 19.62 20.37
N THR A 324 -19.19 19.75 19.77
CA THR A 324 -20.46 19.35 20.38
C THR A 324 -20.46 17.86 20.74
N ALA A 325 -19.95 16.99 19.86
CA ALA A 325 -19.81 15.56 20.12
C ALA A 325 -18.89 15.27 21.32
N ILE A 326 -17.72 15.95 21.40
CA ILE A 326 -16.76 15.79 22.50
C ILE A 326 -17.39 16.26 23.85
N GLU A 327 -18.08 17.38 23.85
CA GLU A 327 -18.77 17.91 25.05
C GLU A 327 -19.90 16.97 25.50
N ALA A 328 -20.71 16.48 24.55
CA ALA A 328 -21.79 15.53 24.84
C ALA A 328 -21.22 14.22 25.40
N PHE A 329 -20.12 13.72 24.85
CA PHE A 329 -19.40 12.53 25.35
C PHE A 329 -18.93 12.75 26.82
N GLY A 330 -18.31 13.89 27.10
CA GLY A 330 -17.89 14.25 28.46
C GLY A 330 -19.06 14.31 29.45
N THR A 331 -20.18 14.91 29.05
CA THR A 331 -21.41 15.01 29.82
C THR A 331 -22.03 13.64 30.08
N TYR A 332 -22.15 12.79 29.05
CA TYR A 332 -22.63 11.41 29.19
C TYR A 332 -21.80 10.62 30.23
N ARG A 333 -20.50 10.65 30.13
CA ARG A 333 -19.61 9.93 31.07
C ARG A 333 -19.75 10.43 32.51
N THR A 334 -19.95 11.74 32.71
CA THR A 334 -20.07 12.35 34.04
C THR A 334 -21.41 12.02 34.67
N LEU A 335 -22.51 12.08 33.92
CA LEU A 335 -23.85 11.93 34.40
C LEU A 335 -24.38 10.50 34.43
N LYS A 336 -23.74 9.57 33.73
CA LYS A 336 -24.22 8.18 33.57
C LYS A 336 -24.66 7.49 34.86
N GLN A 337 -23.97 7.74 36.00
CA GLN A 337 -24.29 7.13 37.28
C GLN A 337 -25.15 8.03 38.18
N SER A 338 -25.08 9.35 38.02
CA SER A 338 -25.74 10.32 38.90
C SER A 338 -27.09 10.77 38.36
N ASP A 339 -27.25 10.89 37.04
CA ASP A 339 -28.48 11.32 36.38
C ASP A 339 -28.61 10.57 35.02
N PRO A 340 -29.22 9.37 35.02
CA PRO A 340 -29.34 8.56 33.80
C PRO A 340 -30.19 9.20 32.69
N GLU A 341 -31.17 10.07 33.04
CA GLU A 341 -32.04 10.73 32.07
C GLU A 341 -31.24 11.80 31.29
N ALA A 342 -30.55 12.70 31.99
CA ALA A 342 -29.66 13.67 31.37
C ALA A 342 -28.48 13.02 30.62
N ALA A 343 -28.00 11.86 31.10
CA ALA A 343 -26.99 11.08 30.36
C ALA A 343 -27.53 10.56 29.03
N GLN A 344 -28.79 10.12 28.98
CA GLN A 344 -29.42 9.65 27.75
C GLN A 344 -29.61 10.78 26.72
N GLU A 345 -29.96 11.99 27.17
CA GLU A 345 -30.02 13.16 26.31
C GLU A 345 -28.64 13.50 25.74
N ALA A 346 -27.58 13.50 26.56
CA ALA A 346 -26.24 13.72 26.12
C ALA A 346 -25.77 12.64 25.13
N ARG A 347 -26.19 11.38 25.34
CA ARG A 347 -25.91 10.28 24.39
C ARG A 347 -26.57 10.52 23.03
N ALA A 348 -27.80 10.99 22.98
CA ALA A 348 -28.49 11.30 21.73
C ALA A 348 -27.77 12.41 20.95
N VAL A 349 -27.30 13.47 21.63
CA VAL A 349 -26.48 14.50 20.97
C VAL A 349 -25.15 13.99 20.48
N LEU A 350 -24.49 13.07 21.21
CA LEU A 350 -23.28 12.42 20.77
C LEU A 350 -23.52 11.60 19.51
N ASP A 351 -24.55 10.75 19.49
CA ASP A 351 -24.88 9.86 18.37
C ASP A 351 -25.24 10.64 17.10
N GLU A 352 -25.87 11.81 17.21
CA GLU A 352 -26.17 12.72 16.09
C GLU A 352 -24.89 13.32 15.46
N ASN A 353 -23.83 13.52 16.25
CA ASN A 353 -22.63 14.25 15.83
C ASN A 353 -21.36 13.36 15.80
N ILE A 354 -21.49 12.06 16.01
CA ILE A 354 -20.35 11.14 16.14
C ILE A 354 -19.48 11.09 14.88
N ASP A 355 -20.05 11.23 13.70
CA ASP A 355 -19.32 11.22 12.41
C ASP A 355 -18.34 12.40 12.30
N TYR A 356 -18.53 13.44 13.10
CA TYR A 356 -17.67 14.63 13.16
C TYR A 356 -16.75 14.65 14.38
N PHE A 357 -16.74 13.60 15.21
CA PHE A 357 -16.02 13.57 16.48
C PHE A 357 -14.54 13.96 16.34
N GLY A 358 -13.87 13.44 15.31
CA GLY A 358 -12.46 13.75 15.04
C GLY A 358 -12.20 15.22 14.70
N TYR A 359 -13.16 15.89 14.05
CA TYR A 359 -13.04 17.31 13.70
C TYR A 359 -13.01 18.23 14.94
N GLY A 360 -13.57 17.78 16.07
CA GLY A 360 -13.50 18.52 17.32
C GLY A 360 -12.10 18.69 17.92
N TYR A 361 -11.14 17.91 17.46
CA TYR A 361 -9.72 18.05 17.82
C TYR A 361 -8.95 18.98 16.88
N ILE A 362 -9.51 19.40 15.76
CA ILE A 362 -8.85 20.26 14.76
C ILE A 362 -8.91 21.72 15.23
N ASP A 363 -7.78 22.41 15.19
CA ASP A 363 -7.67 23.80 15.72
C ASP A 363 -7.96 24.82 14.62
N SER A 364 -7.62 24.53 13.35
CA SER A 364 -7.90 25.40 12.22
C SER A 364 -8.25 24.58 10.96
N ARG A 365 -9.00 25.18 10.03
CA ARG A 365 -9.41 24.53 8.78
C ARG A 365 -8.23 24.15 7.87
N GLU A 366 -7.13 24.90 7.97
CA GLU A 366 -5.91 24.66 7.21
C GLU A 366 -5.23 23.34 7.58
N GLU A 367 -5.42 22.85 8.83
CA GLU A 367 -4.92 21.55 9.27
C GLU A 367 -5.54 20.38 8.48
N LEU A 368 -6.74 20.58 7.92
CA LEU A 368 -7.44 19.56 7.12
C LEU A 368 -6.81 19.35 5.74
N VAL A 369 -5.94 20.27 5.31
CA VAL A 369 -5.27 20.19 4.01
C VAL A 369 -3.95 19.45 4.15
N PRO A 370 -3.76 18.33 3.45
CA PRO A 370 -2.49 17.61 3.46
C PRO A 370 -1.39 18.40 2.75
N ASN A 371 -0.14 17.94 2.84
CA ASN A 371 0.97 18.58 2.12
C ASN A 371 0.78 18.42 0.59
N VAL A 372 0.10 19.39 -0.02
CA VAL A 372 -0.25 19.38 -1.45
C VAL A 372 0.97 19.16 -2.36
N PRO A 373 2.09 19.90 -2.24
CA PRO A 373 3.26 19.69 -3.09
C PRO A 373 3.79 18.26 -3.03
N LEU A 374 3.86 17.66 -1.83
CA LEU A 374 4.34 16.29 -1.64
C LEU A 374 3.43 15.27 -2.31
N VAL A 375 2.12 15.37 -2.09
CA VAL A 375 1.12 14.42 -2.61
C VAL A 375 1.02 14.55 -4.13
N TYR A 376 0.99 15.78 -4.65
CA TYR A 376 0.95 16.09 -6.07
C TYR A 376 2.12 15.45 -6.83
N TRP A 377 3.36 15.71 -6.41
CA TRP A 377 4.51 15.16 -7.11
C TRP A 377 4.66 13.65 -6.94
N ALA A 378 4.31 13.11 -5.77
CA ALA A 378 4.30 11.67 -5.56
C ALA A 378 3.34 10.96 -6.51
N PHE A 379 2.14 11.53 -6.73
CA PHE A 379 1.17 10.97 -7.68
C PHE A 379 1.72 10.95 -9.12
N ARG A 380 2.34 12.04 -9.58
CA ARG A 380 2.95 12.14 -10.92
C ARG A 380 4.11 11.17 -11.10
N ILE A 381 4.96 11.01 -10.09
CA ILE A 381 6.06 10.04 -10.11
C ILE A 381 5.53 8.62 -10.20
N MET A 382 4.51 8.27 -9.41
CA MET A 382 3.88 6.94 -9.45
C MET A 382 3.34 6.61 -10.84
N VAL A 383 2.50 7.49 -11.39
CA VAL A 383 1.85 7.28 -12.69
C VAL A 383 2.86 7.34 -13.83
N GLY A 384 3.75 8.32 -13.82
CA GLY A 384 4.77 8.52 -14.86
C GLY A 384 5.75 7.34 -14.96
N PHE A 385 6.26 6.87 -13.82
CA PHE A 385 7.14 5.70 -13.83
C PHE A 385 6.38 4.41 -14.15
N GLY A 386 5.13 4.27 -13.67
CA GLY A 386 4.27 3.14 -14.06
C GLY A 386 4.12 3.01 -15.58
N GLY A 387 3.78 4.12 -16.25
CA GLY A 387 3.67 4.17 -17.71
C GLY A 387 5.00 3.93 -18.44
N LEU A 388 6.09 4.54 -17.95
CA LEU A 388 7.43 4.34 -18.51
C LEU A 388 7.86 2.86 -18.42
N LEU A 389 7.64 2.21 -17.28
CA LEU A 389 8.00 0.82 -17.06
C LEU A 389 7.14 -0.14 -17.90
N LEU A 390 5.86 0.17 -18.11
CA LEU A 390 5.00 -0.57 -19.03
C LEU A 390 5.55 -0.50 -20.47
N CYS A 391 5.88 0.69 -20.94
CA CYS A 391 6.50 0.86 -22.26
C CYS A 391 7.82 0.10 -22.37
N LEU A 392 8.68 0.15 -21.35
CA LEU A 392 9.93 -0.58 -21.29
C LEU A 392 9.70 -2.09 -21.46
N MET A 393 8.75 -2.67 -20.71
CA MET A 393 8.44 -4.10 -20.79
C MET A 393 7.93 -4.52 -22.18
N PHE A 394 7.11 -3.71 -22.83
CA PHE A 394 6.68 -3.95 -24.21
C PHE A 394 7.85 -3.93 -25.19
N VAL A 395 8.73 -2.94 -25.08
CA VAL A 395 9.91 -2.82 -25.96
C VAL A 395 10.88 -3.98 -25.74
N VAL A 396 11.11 -4.37 -24.48
CA VAL A 396 11.98 -5.52 -24.13
C VAL A 396 11.40 -6.81 -24.68
N LEU A 397 10.10 -7.07 -24.49
CA LEU A 397 9.43 -8.26 -25.01
C LEU A 397 9.47 -8.31 -26.54
N TRP A 398 9.21 -7.17 -27.20
CA TRP A 398 9.32 -7.04 -28.65
C TRP A 398 10.74 -7.33 -29.15
N ALA A 399 11.75 -6.74 -28.51
CA ALA A 399 13.15 -6.94 -28.90
C ALA A 399 13.60 -8.40 -28.67
N GLU A 400 13.15 -9.05 -27.58
CA GLU A 400 13.40 -10.46 -27.30
C GLU A 400 12.75 -11.34 -28.38
N ARG A 401 11.46 -11.15 -28.68
CA ARG A 401 10.72 -11.91 -29.71
C ARG A 401 11.34 -11.77 -31.10
N ARG A 402 11.90 -10.61 -31.42
CA ARG A 402 12.61 -10.34 -32.68
C ARG A 402 14.07 -10.77 -32.65
N LYS A 403 14.57 -11.40 -31.59
CA LYS A 403 15.97 -11.82 -31.38
C LYS A 403 16.94 -10.63 -31.54
N ARG A 404 16.54 -9.42 -31.19
CA ARG A 404 17.34 -8.18 -31.29
C ARG A 404 17.90 -7.73 -29.95
N LEU A 405 17.30 -8.15 -28.83
CA LEU A 405 17.64 -7.68 -27.49
C LEU A 405 19.13 -7.81 -27.17
N GLU A 406 19.78 -8.88 -27.61
CA GLU A 406 21.20 -9.12 -27.34
C GLU A 406 22.13 -8.08 -27.99
N ASN A 407 21.69 -7.47 -29.09
CA ASN A 407 22.43 -6.42 -29.79
C ASN A 407 22.05 -5.00 -29.31
N MET A 408 21.02 -4.87 -28.47
CA MET A 408 20.51 -3.58 -27.99
C MET A 408 21.05 -3.29 -26.59
N ARG A 409 22.35 -3.03 -26.45
CA ARG A 409 23.01 -2.82 -25.15
C ARG A 409 22.39 -1.66 -24.35
N TRP A 410 21.92 -0.61 -25.03
CA TRP A 410 21.25 0.50 -24.37
C TRP A 410 19.97 0.05 -23.66
N LEU A 411 19.18 -0.85 -24.29
CA LEU A 411 17.94 -1.38 -23.72
C LEU A 411 18.23 -2.31 -22.53
N GLN A 412 19.31 -3.09 -22.61
CA GLN A 412 19.76 -3.93 -21.48
C GLN A 412 20.18 -3.06 -20.27
N TRP A 413 20.90 -1.95 -20.50
CA TRP A 413 21.23 -1.00 -19.45
C TRP A 413 19.99 -0.28 -18.91
N ALA A 414 19.09 0.19 -19.78
CA ALA A 414 17.83 0.80 -19.36
C ALA A 414 17.00 -0.15 -18.49
N SER A 415 16.92 -1.43 -18.85
CA SER A 415 16.25 -2.45 -18.05
C SER A 415 16.91 -2.69 -16.68
N LEU A 416 18.23 -2.73 -16.62
CA LEU A 416 18.94 -2.87 -15.35
C LEU A 416 18.72 -1.66 -14.44
N LEU A 417 18.83 -0.45 -15.00
CA LEU A 417 18.65 0.82 -14.27
C LEU A 417 17.18 1.13 -13.92
N SER A 418 16.24 0.40 -14.51
CA SER A 418 14.82 0.56 -14.17
C SER A 418 14.44 -0.11 -12.83
N ILE A 419 15.29 -0.98 -12.27
CA ILE A 419 15.02 -1.62 -10.97
C ILE A 419 14.72 -0.58 -9.87
N PRO A 420 15.53 0.46 -9.63
CA PRO A 420 15.19 1.48 -8.64
C PRO A 420 13.89 2.24 -8.96
N LEU A 421 13.54 2.44 -10.23
CA LEU A 421 12.38 3.22 -10.63
C LEU A 421 11.06 2.57 -10.20
N VAL A 422 10.96 1.24 -10.25
CA VAL A 422 9.75 0.54 -9.80
C VAL A 422 9.55 0.67 -8.29
N TYR A 423 10.61 0.67 -7.50
CA TYR A 423 10.54 0.93 -6.07
C TYR A 423 10.15 2.37 -5.76
N ILE A 424 10.71 3.34 -6.49
CA ILE A 424 10.34 4.75 -6.34
C ILE A 424 8.87 4.95 -6.68
N ALA A 425 8.34 4.31 -7.73
CA ALA A 425 6.92 4.36 -8.07
C ALA A 425 6.05 3.79 -6.94
N GLY A 426 6.43 2.65 -6.36
CA GLY A 426 5.71 2.04 -5.23
C GLY A 426 5.72 2.90 -3.97
N GLN A 427 6.87 3.48 -3.61
CA GLN A 427 6.99 4.40 -2.47
C GLN A 427 6.17 5.68 -2.70
N ALA A 428 6.21 6.22 -3.92
CA ALA A 428 5.39 7.38 -4.28
C ALA A 428 3.89 7.11 -4.13
N GLY A 429 3.42 5.90 -4.52
CA GLY A 429 2.04 5.46 -4.29
C GLY A 429 1.65 5.46 -2.81
N TRP A 430 2.53 4.98 -1.92
CA TRP A 430 2.29 5.02 -0.47
C TRP A 430 2.30 6.44 0.08
N ILE A 431 3.17 7.33 -0.42
CA ILE A 431 3.12 8.76 -0.04
C ILE A 431 1.75 9.36 -0.40
N VAL A 432 1.23 9.10 -1.59
CA VAL A 432 -0.13 9.54 -1.96
C VAL A 432 -1.18 8.98 -1.01
N ALA A 433 -1.12 7.69 -0.71
CA ALA A 433 -2.11 7.03 0.14
C ALA A 433 -2.10 7.55 1.57
N GLU A 434 -0.92 7.73 2.18
CA GLU A 434 -0.74 7.96 3.61
C GLU A 434 -0.50 9.44 3.97
N ALA A 435 0.30 10.17 3.20
CA ALA A 435 0.46 11.61 3.38
C ALA A 435 -0.78 12.37 2.89
N GLY A 436 -1.44 11.86 1.83
CA GLY A 436 -2.67 12.46 1.30
C GLY A 436 -3.89 12.32 2.21
N ARG A 437 -3.88 11.43 3.21
CA ARG A 437 -4.96 11.33 4.19
C ARG A 437 -4.76 12.16 5.45
N GLN A 438 -3.61 12.82 5.59
CA GLN A 438 -3.38 13.67 6.76
C GLN A 438 -4.36 14.86 6.81
N PRO A 439 -4.81 15.27 8.01
CA PRO A 439 -4.30 14.92 9.35
C PRO A 439 -4.85 13.62 9.95
N TRP A 440 -5.58 12.82 9.19
CA TRP A 440 -6.33 11.68 9.71
C TRP A 440 -5.48 10.40 9.87
N VAL A 441 -5.62 9.73 10.99
CA VAL A 441 -5.32 8.30 11.15
C VAL A 441 -6.55 7.49 10.74
N ILE A 442 -7.74 7.88 11.21
CA ILE A 442 -9.04 7.35 10.75
C ILE A 442 -9.85 8.53 10.22
N GLU A 443 -10.23 8.47 8.97
CA GLU A 443 -10.91 9.56 8.25
C GLU A 443 -12.11 10.10 9.04
N GLY A 444 -12.10 11.40 9.34
CA GLY A 444 -13.13 12.09 10.10
C GLY A 444 -13.23 11.76 11.59
N LEU A 445 -12.67 10.64 12.06
CA LEU A 445 -12.88 10.14 13.42
C LEU A 445 -11.68 10.32 14.34
N LEU A 446 -10.47 10.08 13.87
CA LEU A 446 -9.28 10.14 14.72
C LEU A 446 -8.12 10.86 14.01
N PRO A 447 -7.83 12.10 14.39
CA PRO A 447 -6.67 12.80 13.87
C PRO A 447 -5.38 12.26 14.48
N THR A 448 -4.26 12.42 13.75
CA THR A 448 -2.93 11.93 14.13
C THR A 448 -2.51 12.38 15.52
N LYS A 449 -2.81 13.63 15.90
CA LYS A 449 -2.47 14.18 17.23
C LYS A 449 -3.16 13.52 18.40
N ALA A 450 -4.32 12.89 18.18
CA ALA A 450 -5.05 12.12 19.20
C ALA A 450 -4.67 10.63 19.23
N ALA A 451 -4.06 10.13 18.17
CA ALA A 451 -3.76 8.72 17.98
C ALA A 451 -2.44 8.26 18.62
N VAL A 452 -1.48 9.17 18.82
CA VAL A 452 -0.14 8.85 19.33
C VAL A 452 -0.17 8.46 20.81
N SER A 453 0.78 7.59 21.20
CA SER A 453 0.98 7.17 22.58
C SER A 453 1.49 8.29 23.48
N SER A 454 1.20 8.21 24.78
CA SER A 454 1.74 9.11 25.80
C SER A 454 3.18 8.69 26.17
N VAL A 455 4.13 8.86 25.26
CA VAL A 455 5.56 8.58 25.43
C VAL A 455 6.39 9.84 25.28
N SER A 456 7.65 9.84 25.76
CA SER A 456 8.51 11.00 25.61
C SER A 456 9.06 11.10 24.17
N VAL A 457 9.25 12.33 23.69
CA VAL A 457 9.90 12.59 22.38
C VAL A 457 11.27 11.90 22.29
N GLY A 458 12.08 11.95 23.36
CA GLY A 458 13.38 11.29 23.38
C GLY A 458 13.32 9.77 23.23
N ALA A 459 12.27 9.12 23.73
CA ALA A 459 12.08 7.68 23.53
C ALA A 459 11.80 7.36 22.05
N VAL A 460 10.93 8.13 21.40
CA VAL A 460 10.61 7.95 19.97
C VAL A 460 11.84 8.25 19.10
N GLN A 461 12.59 9.31 19.40
CA GLN A 461 13.83 9.60 18.69
C GLN A 461 14.86 8.47 18.81
N THR A 462 14.99 7.91 20.01
CA THR A 462 15.92 6.78 20.24
C THR A 462 15.53 5.56 19.40
N THR A 463 14.25 5.18 19.43
CA THR A 463 13.75 4.04 18.62
C THR A 463 13.82 4.33 17.12
N PHE A 464 13.56 5.56 16.69
CA PHE A 464 13.71 5.98 15.30
C PHE A 464 15.12 5.73 14.78
N PHE A 465 16.15 6.26 15.46
CA PHE A 465 17.54 6.07 15.03
C PHE A 465 18.00 4.61 15.13
N LEU A 466 17.49 3.86 16.12
CA LEU A 466 17.73 2.44 16.21
C LEU A 466 17.16 1.69 14.99
N PHE A 467 15.94 2.00 14.57
CA PHE A 467 15.31 1.38 13.39
C PHE A 467 15.99 1.79 12.10
N VAL A 468 16.40 3.06 11.95
CA VAL A 468 17.25 3.49 10.82
C VAL A 468 18.48 2.59 10.71
N ALA A 469 19.19 2.37 11.83
CA ALA A 469 20.40 1.56 11.83
C ALA A 469 20.11 0.09 11.50
N ILE A 470 19.11 -0.53 12.15
CA ILE A 470 18.76 -1.94 11.96
C ILE A 470 18.26 -2.20 10.54
N PHE A 471 17.33 -1.40 10.04
CA PHE A 471 16.76 -1.63 8.70
C PHE A 471 17.77 -1.36 7.59
N THR A 472 18.60 -0.33 7.75
CA THR A 472 19.71 -0.08 6.81
C THR A 472 20.70 -1.24 6.80
N LEU A 473 21.00 -1.82 7.98
CA LEU A 473 21.87 -2.99 8.08
C LEU A 473 21.23 -4.20 7.39
N PHE A 474 19.93 -4.47 7.62
CA PHE A 474 19.21 -5.57 6.96
C PHE A 474 19.22 -5.42 5.45
N LEU A 475 18.91 -4.22 4.94
CA LEU A 475 18.93 -3.92 3.51
C LEU A 475 20.35 -4.09 2.92
N ALA A 476 21.38 -3.62 3.60
CA ALA A 476 22.77 -3.75 3.15
C ALA A 476 23.21 -5.23 3.11
N ILE A 477 22.84 -6.02 4.12
CA ILE A 477 23.12 -7.46 4.18
C ILE A 477 22.38 -8.18 3.05
N GLU A 478 21.09 -7.90 2.86
CA GLU A 478 20.29 -8.50 1.80
C GLU A 478 20.87 -8.21 0.42
N ILE A 479 21.11 -6.93 0.11
CA ILE A 479 21.72 -6.51 -1.18
C ILE A 479 23.04 -7.26 -1.41
N ARG A 480 23.89 -7.38 -0.38
CA ARG A 480 25.15 -8.10 -0.48
C ARG A 480 24.94 -9.60 -0.80
N ILE A 481 23.98 -10.24 -0.14
CA ILE A 481 23.66 -11.66 -0.35
C ILE A 481 23.04 -11.87 -1.75
N LEU A 482 22.10 -11.00 -2.16
CA LEU A 482 21.50 -11.02 -3.50
C LEU A 482 22.56 -10.84 -4.58
N ILE A 483 23.44 -9.85 -4.46
CA ILE A 483 24.53 -9.62 -5.42
C ILE A 483 25.45 -10.86 -5.50
N LYS A 484 25.78 -11.48 -4.37
CA LYS A 484 26.58 -12.71 -4.36
C LYS A 484 25.86 -13.85 -5.10
N ALA A 485 24.58 -14.09 -4.79
CA ALA A 485 23.78 -15.12 -5.43
C ALA A 485 23.62 -14.88 -6.95
N ILE A 486 23.41 -13.62 -7.36
CA ILE A 486 23.33 -13.24 -8.78
C ILE A 486 24.67 -13.45 -9.49
N LYS A 487 25.80 -13.12 -8.87
CA LYS A 487 27.14 -13.34 -9.45
C LYS A 487 27.48 -14.83 -9.59
N GLU A 488 27.05 -15.68 -8.66
CA GLU A 488 27.18 -17.14 -8.75
C GLU A 488 26.40 -17.70 -9.94
N GLY A 489 25.22 -17.16 -10.20
CA GLY A 489 24.36 -17.52 -11.34
C GLY A 489 23.57 -18.81 -11.14
N PRO A 490 22.65 -19.11 -12.09
CA PRO A 490 21.75 -20.27 -12.03
C PRO A 490 22.43 -21.60 -12.41
N LYS A 491 23.63 -21.58 -13.01
CA LYS A 491 24.36 -22.77 -13.51
C LYS A 491 23.47 -23.63 -14.41
N THR A 492 22.75 -22.99 -15.33
CA THR A 492 21.86 -23.68 -16.26
C THR A 492 22.61 -24.16 -17.51
N GLU A 493 23.67 -23.46 -17.91
CA GLU A 493 24.55 -23.81 -19.01
C GLU A 493 25.69 -24.72 -18.48
N ILE A 494 26.02 -25.75 -19.23
CA ILE A 494 27.21 -26.60 -18.99
C ILE A 494 28.37 -25.80 -19.54
N GLU A 495 29.35 -25.45 -18.74
CA GLU A 495 30.62 -24.87 -19.16
C GLU A 495 31.41 -25.82 -20.03
#